data_f692ca2763014f00c72eb4fcb65af5a1
#
_entry.id   f692ca2763014f00c72eb4fcb65af5a1
#
_cell.length_a   1.000
_cell.length_b   1.000
_cell.length_c   1.000
_cell.angle_alpha   90.00
_cell.angle_beta   90.00
_cell.angle_gamma   90.00
#
_symmetry.space_group_name_H-M   'P 1'
#
loop_
_entity.id
_entity.type
_entity.pdbx_description
1 polymer ?
#
loop_
_entity_poly.entity_id
_entity_poly.type
_entity_poly.pdbx_seq_one_letter_code
_entity_poly.pdbx_strand_id
1 'polypeptide(L)'
;DHRESRGLGDVYKRQYLSDGLGLNVYPVFSVLNFFKIFLVGLLVLIIFSIPTISSIDQVKASNLFRNVFQNLQFYYSKRSVVLSFILLSILILLFTVGSEQPSYSLGYFAAFFVCLIVFFLLSKLIIFFLKKFKSSPIISLKVSIKNITQTKSITPITVMSLGLGVTLLLTLALVGTNFQREIAKSIPDIAPDYFFVGIQKGEREKFEQGILNMDPNASIEIVPMVSSGIVKINGVDPNTYIKPDNDSYWVIGSERRSSWVENIPEDNPILEGKWWDLSNPDQLQISLDAKVAKDFNIQLGDIFTLNIYGREIDGEVINFREVDYRDLSINFAMLFNPQFAKNIPHEYLATAKFNSNKFDETEMLEIMPSLSMIKIADYLSKVTAVLNKVFIAVTLISAITIVIGLSLIHISEPTRLTM
;
A
#
# COMPACT_ATOMS: atom_id res chain seq x y z
N ASP A 1 12.84 6.58 -41.84
CA ASP A 1 12.29 7.79 -41.15
C ASP A 1 11.00 7.61 -40.35
N HIS A 2 10.35 6.43 -40.38
CA HIS A 2 9.17 6.18 -39.56
C HIS A 2 9.46 5.51 -38.22
N ARG A 3 10.70 5.12 -37.91
CA ARG A 3 11.09 4.49 -36.63
C ARG A 3 11.47 5.52 -35.56
N GLU A 4 12.01 6.68 -35.94
CA GLU A 4 12.42 7.72 -34.96
C GLU A 4 11.25 8.50 -34.36
N SER A 5 10.14 8.67 -35.10
CA SER A 5 8.97 9.41 -34.62
C SER A 5 8.17 8.66 -33.53
N ARG A 6 8.27 7.31 -33.49
CA ARG A 6 7.65 6.51 -32.41
C ARG A 6 8.40 6.61 -31.07
N GLY A 7 9.72 6.82 -31.11
CA GLY A 7 10.55 6.97 -29.92
C GLY A 7 10.33 8.28 -29.18
N LEU A 8 10.13 9.39 -29.90
CA LEU A 8 9.92 10.70 -29.29
C LEU A 8 8.58 10.79 -28.55
N GLY A 9 7.50 10.25 -29.12
CA GLY A 9 6.20 10.21 -28.44
C GLY A 9 6.20 9.39 -27.15
N ASP A 10 6.99 8.32 -27.08
CA ASP A 10 7.15 7.50 -25.87
C ASP A 10 8.01 8.19 -24.81
N VAL A 11 9.03 8.96 -25.22
CA VAL A 11 9.87 9.74 -24.30
C VAL A 11 9.04 10.86 -23.65
N TYR A 12 8.25 11.60 -24.44
CA TYR A 12 7.37 12.66 -23.89
C TYR A 12 6.26 12.10 -23.00
N LYS A 13 5.65 10.96 -23.36
CA LYS A 13 4.67 10.29 -22.48
C LYS A 13 5.30 9.79 -21.19
N ARG A 14 6.53 9.26 -21.25
CA ARG A 14 7.31 8.84 -20.07
C ARG A 14 7.63 10.04 -19.18
N GLN A 15 8.09 11.14 -19.74
CA GLN A 15 8.40 12.35 -19.03
C GLN A 15 7.16 12.93 -18.37
N TYR A 16 6.03 12.97 -19.07
CA TYR A 16 4.76 13.46 -18.50
C TYR A 16 4.23 12.58 -17.36
N LEU A 17 4.38 11.26 -17.47
CA LEU A 17 4.03 10.32 -16.39
C LEU A 17 5.03 10.38 -15.23
N SER A 18 6.32 10.49 -15.52
CA SER A 18 7.39 10.65 -14.53
C SER A 18 7.24 11.96 -13.76
N ASP A 19 7.09 13.08 -14.46
CA ASP A 19 6.91 14.40 -13.84
C ASP A 19 5.54 14.52 -13.16
N GLY A 20 4.52 13.87 -13.74
CA GLY A 20 3.18 13.83 -13.18
C GLY A 20 3.04 12.95 -11.92
N LEU A 21 3.77 11.86 -11.81
CA LEU A 21 3.68 10.90 -10.71
C LEU A 21 4.85 11.00 -9.72
N GLY A 22 5.94 11.70 -10.10
CA GLY A 22 7.17 11.75 -9.29
C GLY A 22 7.88 10.39 -9.14
N LEU A 23 7.53 9.43 -9.98
CA LEU A 23 8.06 8.07 -9.99
C LEU A 23 8.60 7.75 -11.38
N ASN A 24 9.77 7.12 -11.46
CA ASN A 24 10.27 6.54 -12.70
C ASN A 24 9.45 5.28 -13.05
N VAL A 25 8.20 5.49 -13.46
CA VAL A 25 7.33 4.40 -13.87
C VAL A 25 7.65 4.04 -15.31
N TYR A 26 8.22 2.88 -15.50
CA TYR A 26 8.34 2.29 -16.85
C TYR A 26 7.05 1.54 -17.16
N PRO A 27 6.17 2.07 -18.02
CA PRO A 27 4.97 1.33 -18.41
C PRO A 27 5.40 0.14 -19.25
N VAL A 28 5.47 -1.03 -18.62
CA VAL A 28 5.67 -2.30 -19.32
C VAL A 28 4.30 -2.77 -19.78
N PHE A 29 4.03 -2.68 -21.07
CA PHE A 29 2.82 -3.26 -21.67
C PHE A 29 2.97 -4.78 -21.66
N SER A 30 2.34 -5.44 -20.71
CA SER A 30 2.24 -6.90 -20.66
C SER A 30 0.97 -7.34 -21.37
N VAL A 31 1.13 -7.99 -22.52
CA VAL A 31 0.03 -8.58 -23.28
C VAL A 31 -0.80 -9.51 -22.39
N LEU A 32 -0.15 -10.28 -21.53
CA LEU A 32 -0.82 -11.19 -20.60
C LEU A 32 -1.71 -10.45 -19.60
N ASN A 33 -1.21 -9.35 -19.03
CA ASN A 33 -1.99 -8.54 -18.08
C ASN A 33 -3.15 -7.82 -18.78
N PHE A 34 -2.98 -7.37 -20.03
CA PHE A 34 -4.06 -6.83 -20.83
C PHE A 34 -5.18 -7.86 -21.03
N PHE A 35 -4.85 -9.09 -21.43
CA PHE A 35 -5.84 -10.15 -21.58
C PHE A 35 -6.51 -10.55 -20.27
N LYS A 36 -5.78 -10.56 -19.14
CA LYS A 36 -6.37 -10.80 -17.82
C LYS A 36 -7.43 -9.74 -17.48
N ILE A 37 -7.10 -8.46 -17.63
CA ILE A 37 -8.03 -7.36 -17.33
C ILE A 37 -9.24 -7.39 -18.26
N PHE A 38 -9.01 -7.64 -19.57
CA PHE A 38 -10.09 -7.79 -20.55
C PHE A 38 -11.02 -8.95 -20.21
N LEU A 39 -10.46 -10.13 -19.84
CA LEU A 39 -11.23 -11.29 -19.43
C LEU A 39 -12.07 -11.02 -18.19
N VAL A 40 -11.51 -10.35 -17.19
CA VAL A 40 -12.22 -9.94 -15.98
C VAL A 40 -13.40 -9.02 -16.34
N GLY A 41 -13.18 -8.00 -17.16
CA GLY A 41 -14.23 -7.10 -17.61
C GLY A 41 -15.34 -7.82 -18.36
N LEU A 42 -14.98 -8.74 -19.24
CA LEU A 42 -15.92 -9.58 -19.99
C LEU A 42 -16.73 -10.49 -19.06
N LEU A 43 -16.08 -11.13 -18.08
CA LEU A 43 -16.76 -11.99 -17.08
C LEU A 43 -17.77 -11.18 -16.26
N VAL A 44 -17.39 -10.01 -15.77
CA VAL A 44 -18.29 -9.11 -15.03
C VAL A 44 -19.50 -8.76 -15.89
N LEU A 45 -19.30 -8.34 -17.15
CA LEU A 45 -20.38 -8.03 -18.06
C LEU A 45 -21.33 -9.23 -18.29
N ILE A 46 -20.78 -10.43 -18.49
CA ILE A 46 -21.56 -11.67 -18.69
C ILE A 46 -22.36 -12.02 -17.42
N ILE A 47 -21.76 -11.94 -16.23
CA ILE A 47 -22.42 -12.24 -14.95
C ILE A 47 -23.70 -11.41 -14.78
N PHE A 48 -23.65 -10.12 -15.11
CA PHE A 48 -24.82 -9.23 -14.98
C PHE A 48 -25.79 -9.33 -16.16
N SER A 49 -25.32 -9.69 -17.36
CA SER A 49 -26.17 -9.78 -18.56
C SER A 49 -26.99 -11.06 -18.62
N ILE A 50 -26.47 -12.20 -18.18
CA ILE A 50 -27.15 -13.52 -18.27
C ILE A 50 -28.50 -13.52 -17.56
N PRO A 51 -28.67 -13.08 -16.29
CA PRO A 51 -29.98 -13.08 -15.65
C PRO A 51 -30.97 -12.15 -16.38
N THR A 52 -30.48 -11.00 -16.85
CA THR A 52 -31.32 -9.99 -17.54
C THR A 52 -31.81 -10.53 -18.89
N ILE A 53 -30.93 -11.12 -19.69
CA ILE A 53 -31.29 -11.71 -20.99
C ILE A 53 -32.26 -12.89 -20.78
N SER A 54 -32.00 -13.74 -19.80
CA SER A 54 -32.87 -14.91 -19.54
C SER A 54 -34.29 -14.50 -19.07
N SER A 55 -34.45 -13.31 -18.53
CA SER A 55 -35.79 -12.80 -18.17
C SER A 55 -36.62 -12.44 -19.38
N ILE A 56 -35.99 -12.09 -20.51
CA ILE A 56 -36.68 -11.75 -21.76
C ILE A 56 -37.33 -12.99 -22.38
N ASP A 57 -36.67 -14.15 -22.34
CA ASP A 57 -37.19 -15.41 -22.87
C ASP A 57 -38.50 -15.89 -22.17
N GLN A 58 -38.73 -15.39 -20.98
CA GLN A 58 -39.94 -15.74 -20.20
C GLN A 58 -41.13 -14.82 -20.46
N VAL A 59 -40.93 -13.76 -21.23
CA VAL A 59 -42.01 -12.83 -21.59
C VAL A 59 -42.75 -13.39 -22.79
N LYS A 60 -43.95 -13.95 -22.53
CA LYS A 60 -44.80 -14.40 -23.64
C LYS A 60 -45.26 -13.22 -24.47
N ALA A 61 -45.17 -13.35 -25.80
CA ALA A 61 -45.56 -12.29 -26.75
C ALA A 61 -47.02 -11.78 -26.51
N SER A 62 -47.90 -12.66 -26.06
CA SER A 62 -49.29 -12.29 -25.67
C SER A 62 -49.35 -11.31 -24.49
N ASN A 63 -48.36 -11.29 -23.60
CA ASN A 63 -48.33 -10.38 -22.47
C ASN A 63 -47.89 -8.96 -22.88
N LEU A 64 -47.15 -8.82 -23.98
CA LEU A 64 -46.76 -7.52 -24.54
C LEU A 64 -47.99 -6.75 -25.07
N PHE A 65 -48.93 -7.45 -25.64
CA PHE A 65 -50.15 -6.83 -26.19
C PHE A 65 -51.26 -6.64 -25.17
N ARG A 66 -51.23 -7.41 -24.06
CA ARG A 66 -52.30 -7.38 -23.06
C ARG A 66 -52.03 -6.46 -21.87
N ASN A 67 -50.78 -6.10 -21.64
CA ASN A 67 -50.33 -5.39 -20.43
C ASN A 67 -49.52 -4.13 -20.76
N VAL A 68 -50.10 -3.19 -21.51
CA VAL A 68 -49.49 -1.84 -21.68
C VAL A 68 -49.34 -1.13 -20.32
N PHE A 69 -50.01 -1.61 -19.27
CA PHE A 69 -50.08 -0.98 -17.93
C PHE A 69 -49.68 -1.88 -16.73
N GLN A 70 -49.24 -3.12 -16.94
CA GLN A 70 -48.79 -3.95 -15.82
C GLN A 70 -47.25 -4.04 -15.80
N ASN A 71 -46.69 -3.77 -14.63
CA ASN A 71 -45.27 -3.88 -14.33
C ASN A 71 -44.67 -5.16 -14.92
N LEU A 72 -43.73 -5.05 -15.85
CA LEU A 72 -42.95 -6.16 -16.35
C LEU A 72 -42.27 -6.87 -15.18
N GLN A 73 -42.76 -8.05 -14.84
CA GLN A 73 -42.17 -8.88 -13.81
C GLN A 73 -41.02 -9.63 -14.43
N PHE A 74 -39.79 -9.22 -14.13
CA PHE A 74 -38.60 -9.98 -14.52
C PHE A 74 -38.55 -11.26 -13.69
N TYR A 75 -38.83 -12.39 -14.29
CA TYR A 75 -38.59 -13.70 -13.71
C TYR A 75 -37.24 -14.22 -14.15
N TYR A 76 -36.30 -14.31 -13.21
CA TYR A 76 -34.98 -14.89 -13.49
C TYR A 76 -35.11 -16.42 -13.56
N SER A 77 -34.57 -17.03 -14.61
CA SER A 77 -34.46 -18.48 -14.70
C SER A 77 -33.52 -19.00 -13.59
N LYS A 78 -33.89 -20.07 -12.89
CA LYS A 78 -33.00 -20.70 -11.92
C LYS A 78 -31.65 -21.09 -12.53
N ARG A 79 -31.63 -21.53 -13.79
CA ARG A 79 -30.42 -21.90 -14.53
C ARG A 79 -29.50 -20.69 -14.73
N SER A 80 -30.04 -19.52 -15.11
CA SER A 80 -29.23 -18.31 -15.32
C SER A 80 -28.65 -17.77 -14.02
N VAL A 81 -29.39 -17.84 -12.93
CA VAL A 81 -28.90 -17.45 -11.60
C VAL A 81 -27.75 -18.35 -11.15
N VAL A 82 -27.92 -19.69 -11.28
CA VAL A 82 -26.86 -20.66 -10.95
C VAL A 82 -25.61 -20.42 -11.82
N LEU A 83 -25.78 -20.17 -13.12
CA LEU A 83 -24.68 -19.88 -14.02
C LEU A 83 -23.94 -18.61 -13.62
N SER A 84 -24.66 -17.55 -13.26
CA SER A 84 -24.04 -16.30 -12.74
C SER A 84 -23.26 -16.54 -11.46
N PHE A 85 -23.74 -17.38 -10.54
CA PHE A 85 -22.99 -17.75 -9.34
C PHE A 85 -21.73 -18.54 -9.63
N ILE A 86 -21.79 -19.48 -10.60
CA ILE A 86 -20.60 -20.23 -11.04
C ILE A 86 -19.55 -19.25 -11.61
N LEU A 87 -19.95 -18.36 -12.51
CA LEU A 87 -19.05 -17.38 -13.12
C LEU A 87 -18.46 -16.41 -12.08
N LEU A 88 -19.27 -16.00 -11.09
CA LEU A 88 -18.80 -15.18 -9.97
C LEU A 88 -17.77 -15.93 -9.12
N SER A 89 -17.98 -17.21 -8.85
CA SER A 89 -17.02 -18.05 -8.14
C SER A 89 -15.70 -18.21 -8.92
N ILE A 90 -15.78 -18.36 -10.24
CA ILE A 90 -14.60 -18.39 -11.12
C ILE A 90 -13.87 -17.05 -11.06
N LEU A 91 -14.58 -15.92 -11.08
CA LEU A 91 -13.99 -14.59 -10.97
C LEU A 91 -13.23 -14.42 -9.64
N ILE A 92 -13.84 -14.80 -8.53
CA ILE A 92 -13.22 -14.76 -7.20
C ILE A 92 -11.96 -15.64 -7.17
N LEU A 93 -12.04 -16.85 -7.73
CA LEU A 93 -10.92 -17.76 -7.81
C LEU A 93 -9.76 -17.19 -8.62
N LEU A 94 -10.04 -16.59 -9.78
CA LEU A 94 -9.02 -15.95 -10.63
C LEU A 94 -8.28 -14.81 -9.89
N PHE A 95 -9.02 -14.00 -9.15
CA PHE A 95 -8.42 -12.94 -8.34
C PHE A 95 -7.58 -13.49 -7.19
N THR A 96 -8.09 -14.53 -6.51
CA THR A 96 -7.42 -15.12 -5.35
C THR A 96 -6.13 -15.85 -5.75
N VAL A 97 -6.17 -16.65 -6.81
CA VAL A 97 -5.00 -17.40 -7.30
C VAL A 97 -3.96 -16.46 -7.96
N GLY A 98 -4.41 -15.37 -8.57
CA GLY A 98 -3.53 -14.38 -9.20
C GLY A 98 -2.94 -13.34 -8.24
N SER A 99 -3.29 -13.38 -6.96
CA SER A 99 -2.81 -12.45 -5.92
C SER A 99 -1.58 -13.01 -5.22
N GLU A 100 -0.60 -12.16 -4.94
CA GLU A 100 0.57 -12.49 -4.11
C GLU A 100 0.16 -12.87 -2.67
N GLN A 101 -0.98 -12.34 -2.20
CA GLN A 101 -1.53 -12.61 -0.87
C GLN A 101 -3.00 -13.04 -0.96
N PRO A 102 -3.28 -14.34 -1.21
CA PRO A 102 -4.63 -14.86 -1.42
C PRO A 102 -5.61 -14.61 -0.25
N SER A 103 -5.11 -14.59 0.98
CA SER A 103 -5.91 -14.34 2.19
C SER A 103 -6.55 -12.94 2.21
N TYR A 104 -5.81 -11.92 1.78
CA TYR A 104 -6.36 -10.55 1.70
C TYR A 104 -7.40 -10.42 0.59
N SER A 105 -7.17 -11.05 -0.57
CA SER A 105 -8.14 -11.07 -1.66
C SER A 105 -9.45 -11.72 -1.23
N LEU A 106 -9.37 -12.87 -0.54
CA LEU A 106 -10.57 -13.55 -0.01
C LEU A 106 -11.28 -12.71 1.05
N GLY A 107 -10.52 -12.07 1.96
CA GLY A 107 -11.04 -11.16 2.97
C GLY A 107 -11.79 -9.97 2.37
N TYR A 108 -11.26 -9.39 1.28
CA TYR A 108 -11.91 -8.31 0.54
C TYR A 108 -13.28 -8.74 -0.03
N PHE A 109 -13.35 -9.89 -0.71
CA PHE A 109 -14.62 -10.40 -1.24
C PHE A 109 -15.61 -10.74 -0.11
N ALA A 110 -15.14 -11.33 0.99
CA ALA A 110 -15.97 -11.61 2.15
C ALA A 110 -16.57 -10.32 2.74
N ALA A 111 -15.74 -9.28 2.94
CA ALA A 111 -16.19 -7.98 3.42
C ALA A 111 -17.20 -7.32 2.47
N PHE A 112 -16.98 -7.41 1.15
CA PHE A 112 -17.92 -6.92 0.14
C PHE A 112 -19.28 -7.60 0.24
N PHE A 113 -19.35 -8.94 0.36
CA PHE A 113 -20.60 -9.66 0.51
C PHE A 113 -21.30 -9.37 1.84
N VAL A 114 -20.52 -9.25 2.94
CA VAL A 114 -21.08 -8.83 4.24
C VAL A 114 -21.72 -7.45 4.13
N CYS A 115 -21.05 -6.51 3.47
CA CYS A 115 -21.59 -5.17 3.23
C CYS A 115 -22.91 -5.21 2.44
N LEU A 116 -22.98 -6.03 1.37
CA LEU A 116 -24.23 -6.23 0.62
C LEU A 116 -25.36 -6.79 1.50
N ILE A 117 -25.08 -7.78 2.34
CA ILE A 117 -26.05 -8.37 3.26
C ILE A 117 -26.54 -7.32 4.27
N VAL A 118 -25.64 -6.53 4.84
CA VAL A 118 -25.97 -5.46 5.79
C VAL A 118 -26.92 -4.44 5.14
N PHE A 119 -26.63 -3.95 3.94
CA PHE A 119 -27.52 -3.01 3.25
C PHE A 119 -28.85 -3.65 2.84
N PHE A 120 -28.86 -4.91 2.46
CA PHE A 120 -30.09 -5.64 2.19
C PHE A 120 -30.96 -5.73 3.45
N LEU A 121 -30.38 -6.10 4.59
CA LEU A 121 -31.09 -6.15 5.88
C LEU A 121 -31.59 -4.76 6.31
N LEU A 122 -30.74 -3.72 6.13
CA LEU A 122 -31.12 -2.34 6.40
C LEU A 122 -32.29 -1.90 5.53
N SER A 123 -32.33 -2.27 4.25
CA SER A 123 -33.48 -1.98 3.38
C SER A 123 -34.75 -2.64 3.87
N LYS A 124 -34.70 -3.89 4.35
CA LYS A 124 -35.85 -4.60 4.94
C LYS A 124 -36.28 -3.94 6.23
N LEU A 125 -35.37 -3.48 7.05
CA LEU A 125 -35.66 -2.74 8.28
C LEU A 125 -36.37 -1.42 7.98
N ILE A 126 -35.90 -0.64 7.01
CA ILE A 126 -36.54 0.59 6.55
C ILE A 126 -37.98 0.31 6.09
N ILE A 127 -38.18 -0.69 5.24
CA ILE A 127 -39.51 -1.08 4.75
C ILE A 127 -40.42 -1.51 5.92
N PHE A 128 -39.87 -2.25 6.89
CA PHE A 128 -40.62 -2.68 8.07
C PHE A 128 -41.10 -1.50 8.91
N PHE A 129 -40.23 -0.53 9.19
CA PHE A 129 -40.61 0.68 9.94
C PHE A 129 -41.63 1.53 9.16
N LEU A 130 -41.39 1.75 7.86
CA LEU A 130 -42.30 2.55 7.02
C LEU A 130 -43.70 1.92 6.92
N LYS A 131 -43.82 0.60 6.96
CA LYS A 131 -45.14 -0.08 7.00
C LYS A 131 -45.96 0.24 8.26
N LYS A 132 -45.31 0.60 9.38
CA LYS A 132 -45.98 1.03 10.61
C LYS A 132 -46.58 2.45 10.51
N PHE A 133 -46.03 3.30 9.65
CA PHE A 133 -46.51 4.67 9.41
C PHE A 133 -47.68 4.67 8.40
N LYS A 134 -48.78 3.95 8.70
CA LYS A 134 -49.95 3.79 7.81
C LYS A 134 -50.80 5.05 7.64
N SER A 135 -50.64 6.08 8.44
CA SER A 135 -51.54 7.24 8.47
C SER A 135 -50.74 8.55 8.47
N SER A 136 -50.48 9.09 7.27
CA SER A 136 -50.04 10.47 7.12
C SER A 136 -51.19 11.31 6.52
N PRO A 137 -51.46 12.51 7.07
CA PRO A 137 -52.45 13.42 6.49
C PRO A 137 -52.00 13.98 5.13
N ILE A 138 -50.71 13.88 4.82
CA ILE A 138 -50.11 14.39 3.57
C ILE A 138 -50.22 13.30 2.50
N ILE A 139 -50.97 13.53 1.44
CA ILE A 139 -51.24 12.56 0.36
C ILE A 139 -49.94 12.14 -0.36
N SER A 140 -49.04 13.08 -0.63
CA SER A 140 -47.77 12.80 -1.28
C SER A 140 -46.88 11.86 -0.46
N LEU A 141 -46.83 12.04 0.86
CA LEU A 141 -46.10 11.17 1.78
C LEU A 141 -46.68 9.75 1.82
N LYS A 142 -48.01 9.66 1.84
CA LYS A 142 -48.72 8.39 1.83
C LYS A 142 -48.47 7.59 0.55
N VAL A 143 -48.43 8.26 -0.61
CA VAL A 143 -48.11 7.64 -1.91
C VAL A 143 -46.65 7.18 -1.95
N SER A 144 -45.74 8.01 -1.48
CA SER A 144 -44.30 7.67 -1.41
C SER A 144 -44.05 6.45 -0.51
N ILE A 145 -44.60 6.43 0.69
CA ILE A 145 -44.49 5.27 1.61
C ILE A 145 -45.08 4.01 0.98
N LYS A 146 -46.23 4.10 0.30
CA LYS A 146 -46.81 2.97 -0.39
C LYS A 146 -45.91 2.43 -1.49
N ASN A 147 -45.25 3.30 -2.26
CA ASN A 147 -44.33 2.90 -3.32
C ASN A 147 -43.10 2.20 -2.77
N ILE A 148 -42.51 2.73 -1.69
CA ILE A 148 -41.33 2.15 -1.02
C ILE A 148 -41.66 0.78 -0.39
N THR A 149 -42.86 0.63 0.16
CA THR A 149 -43.27 -0.56 0.92
C THR A 149 -43.92 -1.64 0.08
N GLN A 150 -44.12 -1.46 -1.22
CA GLN A 150 -44.68 -2.47 -2.12
C GLN A 150 -43.86 -3.75 -2.11
N THR A 151 -44.51 -4.89 -2.31
CA THR A 151 -43.89 -6.24 -2.23
C THR A 151 -42.79 -6.45 -3.28
N LYS A 152 -42.78 -5.69 -4.37
CA LYS A 152 -41.79 -5.72 -5.46
C LYS A 152 -41.13 -4.35 -5.67
N SER A 153 -40.87 -3.64 -4.58
CA SER A 153 -40.20 -2.35 -4.62
C SER A 153 -38.74 -2.49 -5.05
N ILE A 154 -38.25 -1.50 -5.82
CA ILE A 154 -36.86 -1.37 -6.20
C ILE A 154 -36.02 -0.91 -5.00
N THR A 155 -36.65 -0.50 -3.89
CA THR A 155 -36.00 0.04 -2.69
C THR A 155 -34.80 -0.76 -2.19
N PRO A 156 -34.81 -2.12 -2.11
CA PRO A 156 -33.64 -2.87 -1.67
C PRO A 156 -32.42 -2.66 -2.59
N ILE A 157 -32.63 -2.67 -3.90
CA ILE A 157 -31.54 -2.49 -4.89
C ILE A 157 -30.97 -1.07 -4.79
N THR A 158 -31.84 -0.07 -4.65
CA THR A 158 -31.44 1.33 -4.49
C THR A 158 -30.66 1.56 -3.20
N VAL A 159 -31.12 1.01 -2.06
CA VAL A 159 -30.41 1.10 -0.77
C VAL A 159 -29.05 0.42 -0.84
N MET A 160 -28.95 -0.75 -1.50
CA MET A 160 -27.66 -1.44 -1.68
C MET A 160 -26.71 -0.65 -2.56
N SER A 161 -27.18 -0.11 -3.70
CA SER A 161 -26.35 0.65 -4.63
C SER A 161 -25.84 1.96 -4.01
N LEU A 162 -26.74 2.76 -3.42
CA LEU A 162 -26.38 4.00 -2.73
C LEU A 162 -25.51 3.72 -1.50
N GLY A 163 -25.87 2.69 -0.73
CA GLY A 163 -25.12 2.31 0.46
C GLY A 163 -23.68 1.94 0.12
N LEU A 164 -23.46 1.11 -0.90
CA LEU A 164 -22.12 0.76 -1.35
C LEU A 164 -21.32 1.99 -1.82
N GLY A 165 -21.96 2.86 -2.62
CA GLY A 165 -21.28 4.07 -3.10
C GLY A 165 -20.87 5.00 -1.96
N VAL A 166 -21.76 5.24 -0.99
CA VAL A 166 -21.47 6.06 0.19
C VAL A 166 -20.42 5.40 1.08
N THR A 167 -20.51 4.07 1.29
CA THR A 167 -19.51 3.34 2.08
C THR A 167 -18.13 3.45 1.45
N LEU A 168 -18.01 3.29 0.14
CA LEU A 168 -16.76 3.43 -0.58
C LEU A 168 -16.16 4.83 -0.39
N LEU A 169 -16.98 5.90 -0.54
CA LEU A 169 -16.54 7.28 -0.29
C LEU A 169 -16.07 7.50 1.14
N LEU A 170 -16.86 7.05 2.13
CA LEU A 170 -16.53 7.22 3.54
C LEU A 170 -15.27 6.45 3.92
N THR A 171 -15.14 5.20 3.47
CA THR A 171 -13.95 4.39 3.72
C THR A 171 -12.72 5.07 3.15
N LEU A 172 -12.81 5.58 1.93
CA LEU A 172 -11.70 6.27 1.29
C LEU A 172 -11.33 7.57 2.02
N ALA A 173 -12.33 8.37 2.40
CA ALA A 173 -12.10 9.60 3.16
C ALA A 173 -11.44 9.30 4.52
N LEU A 174 -11.90 8.26 5.22
CA LEU A 174 -11.33 7.84 6.51
C LEU A 174 -9.91 7.29 6.34
N VAL A 175 -9.68 6.42 5.35
CA VAL A 175 -8.33 5.91 5.06
C VAL A 175 -7.40 7.05 4.68
N GLY A 176 -7.83 7.96 3.80
CA GLY A 176 -7.04 9.10 3.36
C GLY A 176 -6.66 10.05 4.49
N THR A 177 -7.63 10.42 5.33
CA THR A 177 -7.37 11.32 6.47
C THR A 177 -6.52 10.65 7.55
N ASN A 178 -6.76 9.37 7.85
CA ASN A 178 -5.94 8.64 8.81
C ASN A 178 -4.51 8.44 8.30
N PHE A 179 -4.34 8.15 7.02
CA PHE A 179 -3.04 8.02 6.40
C PHE A 179 -2.24 9.33 6.42
N GLN A 180 -2.89 10.47 6.08
CA GLN A 180 -2.27 11.78 6.18
C GLN A 180 -1.87 12.13 7.63
N ARG A 181 -2.73 11.78 8.60
CA ARG A 181 -2.41 11.96 10.03
C ARG A 181 -1.28 11.06 10.48
N GLU A 182 -1.23 9.82 9.99
CA GLU A 182 -0.18 8.88 10.35
C GLU A 182 1.17 9.32 9.77
N ILE A 183 1.23 9.75 8.51
CA ILE A 183 2.45 10.35 7.95
C ILE A 183 2.86 11.59 8.77
N ALA A 184 1.93 12.49 9.09
CA ALA A 184 2.23 13.67 9.86
C ALA A 184 2.71 13.36 11.29
N LYS A 185 2.24 12.25 11.89
CA LYS A 185 2.68 11.78 13.22
C LYS A 185 3.97 10.95 13.15
N SER A 186 4.18 10.21 12.06
CA SER A 186 5.37 9.39 11.84
C SER A 186 6.60 10.22 11.44
N ILE A 187 6.44 11.54 11.29
CA ILE A 187 7.57 12.48 11.31
C ILE A 187 7.63 12.99 12.75
N PRO A 188 8.38 12.31 13.65
CA PRO A 188 8.57 12.81 15.01
C PRO A 188 9.16 14.22 14.93
N ASP A 189 8.89 15.04 15.94
CA ASP A 189 9.60 16.32 16.08
C ASP A 189 11.13 16.12 16.12
N ILE A 190 11.57 14.87 16.25
CA ILE A 190 12.98 14.43 16.31
C ILE A 190 13.50 14.01 14.92
N ALA A 191 12.63 13.76 13.91
CA ALA A 191 13.08 13.30 12.59
C ALA A 191 14.08 14.29 11.97
N PRO A 192 15.15 13.80 11.37
CA PRO A 192 16.14 14.63 10.69
C PRO A 192 15.54 15.28 9.44
N ASP A 193 16.05 16.44 9.05
CA ASP A 193 15.64 17.10 7.80
C ASP A 193 16.35 16.49 6.59
N TYR A 194 17.61 16.03 6.79
CA TYR A 194 18.44 15.46 5.74
C TYR A 194 19.19 14.21 6.19
N PHE A 195 19.35 13.29 5.24
CA PHE A 195 20.39 12.26 5.27
C PHE A 195 21.54 12.64 4.37
N PHE A 196 22.76 12.38 4.83
CA PHE A 196 24.00 12.63 4.12
C PHE A 196 24.76 11.31 3.96
N VAL A 197 25.06 10.94 2.72
CA VAL A 197 25.69 9.68 2.37
C VAL A 197 26.99 9.95 1.62
N GLY A 198 28.01 9.11 1.82
CA GLY A 198 29.27 9.22 1.12
C GLY A 198 30.31 10.12 1.80
N ILE A 199 30.16 10.34 3.11
CA ILE A 199 31.17 11.10 3.90
C ILE A 199 32.38 10.19 4.12
N GLN A 200 33.49 10.52 3.51
CA GLN A 200 34.74 9.76 3.64
C GLN A 200 35.33 9.91 5.05
N LYS A 201 36.11 8.92 5.49
CA LYS A 201 36.70 8.89 6.83
C LYS A 201 37.49 10.18 7.18
N GLY A 202 38.24 10.74 6.21
CA GLY A 202 39.01 11.96 6.39
C GLY A 202 38.20 13.27 6.30
N GLU A 203 36.90 13.20 5.94
CA GLU A 203 36.08 14.37 5.70
C GLU A 203 35.02 14.59 6.82
N ARG A 204 35.00 13.72 7.82
CA ARG A 204 34.04 13.82 8.94
C ARG A 204 34.06 15.18 9.63
N GLU A 205 35.25 15.65 10.02
CA GLU A 205 35.37 16.94 10.72
C GLU A 205 34.97 18.12 9.83
N LYS A 206 35.33 18.06 8.54
CA LYS A 206 34.95 19.07 7.55
C LYS A 206 33.41 19.12 7.36
N PHE A 207 32.76 17.94 7.33
CA PHE A 207 31.30 17.84 7.27
C PHE A 207 30.64 18.48 8.49
N GLU A 208 31.06 18.08 9.70
CA GLU A 208 30.51 18.55 10.95
C GLU A 208 30.66 20.09 11.10
N GLN A 209 31.86 20.61 10.78
CA GLN A 209 32.08 22.04 10.77
C GLN A 209 31.27 22.78 9.71
N GLY A 210 31.10 22.20 8.51
CA GLY A 210 30.26 22.77 7.46
C GLY A 210 28.82 22.96 7.92
N ILE A 211 28.22 21.94 8.54
CA ILE A 211 26.85 22.02 9.08
C ILE A 211 26.76 23.03 10.22
N LEU A 212 27.67 22.99 11.21
CA LEU A 212 27.63 23.85 12.38
C LEU A 212 27.93 25.33 12.05
N ASN A 213 28.67 25.62 10.98
CA ASN A 213 28.85 26.99 10.51
C ASN A 213 27.57 27.58 9.94
N MET A 214 26.73 26.77 9.27
CA MET A 214 25.44 27.21 8.74
C MET A 214 24.38 27.29 9.83
N ASP A 215 24.30 26.29 10.72
CA ASP A 215 23.39 26.28 11.87
C ASP A 215 24.09 25.73 13.13
N PRO A 216 24.60 26.62 14.02
CA PRO A 216 25.29 26.22 15.25
C PRO A 216 24.44 25.35 16.21
N ASN A 217 23.10 25.36 16.04
CA ASN A 217 22.19 24.59 16.86
C ASN A 217 21.67 23.35 16.15
N ALA A 218 22.22 22.97 14.99
CA ALA A 218 21.82 21.75 14.30
C ALA A 218 22.15 20.53 15.16
N SER A 219 21.19 19.59 15.23
CA SER A 219 21.44 18.27 15.79
C SER A 219 21.98 17.37 14.71
N ILE A 220 23.19 16.84 14.89
CA ILE A 220 23.88 16.00 13.92
C ILE A 220 24.12 14.63 14.56
N GLU A 221 23.75 13.59 13.85
CA GLU A 221 24.13 12.22 14.18
C GLU A 221 25.04 11.69 13.06
N ILE A 222 26.20 11.14 13.38
CA ILE A 222 27.17 10.61 12.42
C ILE A 222 27.54 9.19 12.85
N VAL A 223 27.23 8.22 11.98
CA VAL A 223 27.52 6.81 12.24
C VAL A 223 28.42 6.24 11.15
N PRO A 224 29.37 5.38 11.50
CA PRO A 224 30.17 4.66 10.53
C PRO A 224 29.28 3.67 9.77
N MET A 225 29.56 3.46 8.50
CA MET A 225 28.81 2.60 7.61
C MET A 225 29.75 1.75 6.77
N VAL A 226 29.51 0.45 6.73
CA VAL A 226 30.24 -0.52 5.91
C VAL A 226 29.27 -1.31 5.04
N SER A 227 29.65 -1.57 3.78
CA SER A 227 28.87 -2.46 2.92
C SER A 227 29.24 -3.91 3.24
N SER A 228 28.23 -4.73 3.54
CA SER A 228 28.39 -6.15 3.85
C SER A 228 27.28 -6.97 3.20
N GLY A 229 27.59 -8.14 2.67
CA GLY A 229 26.64 -9.08 2.10
C GLY A 229 26.69 -10.41 2.81
N ILE A 230 25.53 -11.00 3.16
CA ILE A 230 25.48 -12.34 3.76
C ILE A 230 25.69 -13.36 2.64
N VAL A 231 26.79 -14.12 2.70
CA VAL A 231 27.15 -15.16 1.71
C VAL A 231 26.69 -16.53 2.18
N LYS A 232 26.85 -16.83 3.48
CA LYS A 232 26.45 -18.11 4.08
C LYS A 232 25.89 -17.87 5.49
N ILE A 233 24.99 -18.74 5.91
CA ILE A 233 24.53 -18.86 7.28
C ILE A 233 24.82 -20.30 7.72
N ASN A 234 25.66 -20.48 8.73
CA ASN A 234 26.14 -21.79 9.18
C ASN A 234 26.71 -22.65 8.03
N GLY A 235 27.43 -21.99 7.10
CA GLY A 235 28.03 -22.66 5.93
C GLY A 235 27.06 -22.97 4.78
N VAL A 236 25.77 -22.65 4.90
CA VAL A 236 24.71 -22.93 3.91
C VAL A 236 24.28 -21.64 3.19
N ASP A 237 23.83 -21.75 1.95
CA ASP A 237 23.28 -20.63 1.16
C ASP A 237 22.09 -20.00 1.88
N PRO A 238 22.10 -18.68 2.11
CA PRO A 238 21.01 -17.96 2.80
C PRO A 238 19.65 -18.13 2.15
N ASN A 239 19.59 -18.35 0.83
CA ASN A 239 18.33 -18.59 0.10
C ASN A 239 17.60 -19.87 0.54
N THR A 240 18.26 -20.77 1.27
CA THR A 240 17.61 -21.96 1.84
C THR A 240 16.82 -21.65 3.11
N TYR A 241 17.12 -20.57 3.79
CA TYR A 241 16.47 -20.16 5.03
C TYR A 241 15.18 -19.40 4.82
N ILE A 242 15.07 -18.66 3.70
CA ILE A 242 13.96 -17.74 3.47
C ILE A 242 13.55 -17.74 1.99
N LYS A 243 12.28 -17.58 1.73
CA LYS A 243 11.74 -17.45 0.36
C LYS A 243 11.73 -16.00 -0.10
N PRO A 244 11.80 -15.74 -1.43
CA PRO A 244 11.79 -14.37 -1.97
C PRO A 244 10.54 -13.54 -1.67
N ASP A 245 9.43 -14.18 -1.30
CA ASP A 245 8.16 -13.53 -0.94
C ASP A 245 8.07 -13.10 0.54
N ASN A 246 9.09 -13.39 1.35
CA ASN A 246 9.15 -12.96 2.74
C ASN A 246 9.64 -11.52 2.86
N ASP A 247 9.06 -10.77 3.79
CA ASP A 247 9.37 -9.37 4.05
C ASP A 247 10.85 -9.12 4.41
N SER A 248 11.53 -10.10 5.01
CA SER A 248 12.94 -10.00 5.42
C SER A 248 13.94 -10.47 4.35
N TYR A 249 13.46 -10.94 3.18
CA TYR A 249 14.34 -11.39 2.08
C TYR A 249 15.32 -10.31 1.59
N TRP A 250 14.95 -9.03 1.76
CA TRP A 250 15.78 -7.90 1.39
C TRP A 250 17.18 -7.93 2.04
N VAL A 251 17.34 -8.61 3.19
CA VAL A 251 18.62 -8.65 3.92
C VAL A 251 19.70 -9.42 3.14
N ILE A 252 19.30 -10.43 2.34
CA ILE A 252 20.23 -11.27 1.56
C ILE A 252 20.26 -10.94 0.07
N GLY A 253 19.30 -10.18 -0.44
CA GLY A 253 19.12 -9.93 -1.88
C GLY A 253 20.20 -9.07 -2.54
N SER A 254 21.03 -8.37 -1.76
CA SER A 254 22.19 -7.58 -2.22
C SER A 254 23.06 -7.21 -1.03
N GLU A 255 24.21 -6.56 -1.28
CA GLU A 255 25.01 -5.97 -0.21
C GLU A 255 24.17 -4.99 0.60
N ARG A 256 24.32 -5.05 1.91
CA ARG A 256 23.61 -4.21 2.89
C ARG A 256 24.59 -3.34 3.66
N ARG A 257 24.08 -2.23 4.13
CA ARG A 257 24.83 -1.37 5.01
C ARG A 257 24.71 -1.87 6.42
N SER A 258 25.83 -2.02 7.08
CA SER A 258 25.98 -2.35 8.50
C SER A 258 26.77 -1.27 9.19
N SER A 259 26.67 -1.18 10.49
CA SER A 259 27.36 -0.19 11.29
C SER A 259 27.98 -0.86 12.53
N TRP A 260 28.65 -0.07 13.35
CA TRP A 260 29.06 -0.48 14.68
C TRP A 260 28.84 0.64 15.68
N VAL A 261 28.52 0.28 16.89
CA VAL A 261 28.30 1.19 17.99
C VAL A 261 28.91 0.63 19.28
N GLU A 262 29.36 1.50 20.17
CA GLU A 262 29.96 1.09 21.45
C GLU A 262 28.89 0.70 22.47
N ASN A 263 27.84 1.50 22.56
CA ASN A 263 26.74 1.34 23.51
C ASN A 263 25.47 0.83 22.80
N ILE A 264 24.59 0.22 23.56
CA ILE A 264 23.27 -0.17 23.09
C ILE A 264 22.51 1.11 22.67
N PRO A 265 22.01 1.22 21.43
CA PRO A 265 21.16 2.34 21.04
C PRO A 265 19.89 2.38 21.90
N GLU A 266 19.50 3.56 22.38
CA GLU A 266 18.36 3.73 23.28
C GLU A 266 17.05 3.20 22.67
N ASP A 267 16.87 3.39 21.36
CA ASP A 267 15.66 3.01 20.62
C ASP A 267 15.70 1.55 20.11
N ASN A 268 16.75 0.79 20.37
CA ASN A 268 16.94 -0.57 19.89
C ASN A 268 17.25 -1.54 21.04
N PRO A 269 16.30 -1.84 21.94
CA PRO A 269 16.55 -2.69 23.10
C PRO A 269 16.89 -4.13 22.69
N ILE A 270 17.79 -4.76 23.47
CA ILE A 270 18.09 -6.18 23.31
C ILE A 270 16.92 -6.99 23.83
N LEU A 271 16.41 -7.90 22.99
CA LEU A 271 15.35 -8.84 23.34
C LEU A 271 15.92 -10.16 23.84
N GLU A 272 17.04 -10.60 23.27
CA GLU A 272 17.69 -11.87 23.61
C GLU A 272 19.21 -11.77 23.43
N GLY A 273 19.97 -12.49 24.27
CA GLY A 273 21.42 -12.47 24.23
C GLY A 273 22.05 -11.40 25.12
N LYS A 274 23.31 -11.06 24.85
CA LYS A 274 24.10 -10.07 25.58
C LYS A 274 24.77 -9.11 24.60
N TRP A 275 25.11 -7.91 25.09
CA TRP A 275 25.92 -6.97 24.34
C TRP A 275 27.35 -7.46 24.15
N TRP A 276 28.19 -6.69 23.45
CA TRP A 276 29.53 -7.09 23.03
C TRP A 276 30.38 -7.72 24.13
N ASP A 277 31.02 -8.84 23.81
CA ASP A 277 32.12 -9.37 24.62
C ASP A 277 33.43 -8.71 24.15
N LEU A 278 33.95 -7.81 24.98
CA LEU A 278 35.16 -7.06 24.69
C LEU A 278 36.46 -7.86 24.93
N SER A 279 36.35 -9.07 25.50
CA SER A 279 37.51 -9.93 25.80
C SER A 279 38.08 -10.61 24.58
N ASN A 280 37.35 -10.70 23.47
CA ASN A 280 37.76 -11.29 22.20
C ASN A 280 37.69 -10.29 21.04
N PRO A 281 38.72 -9.40 20.88
CA PRO A 281 38.67 -8.32 19.90
C PRO A 281 38.79 -8.78 18.43
N ASP A 282 39.31 -9.97 18.20
CA ASP A 282 39.59 -10.50 16.85
C ASP A 282 38.39 -11.25 16.26
N GLN A 283 37.33 -11.48 17.05
CA GLN A 283 36.13 -12.13 16.59
C GLN A 283 35.06 -11.10 16.21
N LEU A 284 34.52 -11.25 15.00
CA LEU A 284 33.37 -10.45 14.59
C LEU A 284 32.12 -10.94 15.34
N GLN A 285 31.51 -10.06 16.11
CA GLN A 285 30.22 -10.27 16.79
C GLN A 285 29.13 -9.46 16.09
N ILE A 286 27.96 -10.06 15.93
CA ILE A 286 26.83 -9.50 15.23
C ILE A 286 25.65 -9.34 16.18
N SER A 287 25.11 -8.13 16.24
CA SER A 287 23.80 -7.83 16.80
C SER A 287 22.80 -7.76 15.65
N LEU A 288 21.80 -8.65 15.65
CA LEU A 288 20.86 -8.81 14.55
C LEU A 288 19.47 -8.27 14.91
N ASP A 289 18.75 -7.73 13.92
CA ASP A 289 17.33 -7.41 14.06
C ASP A 289 16.52 -8.67 14.38
N ALA A 290 15.73 -8.61 15.45
CA ALA A 290 14.92 -9.73 15.94
C ALA A 290 13.87 -10.21 14.93
N LYS A 291 13.31 -9.31 14.10
CA LYS A 291 12.40 -9.71 13.01
C LYS A 291 13.13 -10.53 11.97
N VAL A 292 14.32 -10.10 11.57
CA VAL A 292 15.17 -10.83 10.63
C VAL A 292 15.55 -12.19 11.23
N ALA A 293 16.01 -12.23 12.48
CA ALA A 293 16.35 -13.47 13.17
C ALA A 293 15.18 -14.47 13.17
N LYS A 294 13.98 -14.00 13.49
CA LYS A 294 12.76 -14.82 13.49
C LYS A 294 12.41 -15.36 12.11
N ASP A 295 12.44 -14.51 11.08
CA ASP A 295 12.03 -14.87 9.74
C ASP A 295 13.00 -15.88 9.08
N PHE A 296 14.29 -15.79 9.43
CA PHE A 296 15.33 -16.71 8.99
C PHE A 296 15.52 -17.91 9.95
N ASN A 297 14.80 -17.96 11.06
CA ASN A 297 14.95 -18.97 12.13
C ASN A 297 16.40 -19.07 12.65
N ILE A 298 17.04 -17.91 12.86
CA ILE A 298 18.39 -17.78 13.40
C ILE A 298 18.38 -17.95 14.92
N GLN A 299 19.43 -18.61 15.43
CA GLN A 299 19.66 -18.78 16.86
C GLN A 299 20.90 -18.03 17.31
N LEU A 300 21.00 -17.74 18.61
CA LEU A 300 22.22 -17.19 19.20
C LEU A 300 23.37 -18.18 19.01
N GLY A 301 24.53 -17.68 18.58
CA GLY A 301 25.69 -18.49 18.26
C GLY A 301 25.77 -18.93 16.80
N ASP A 302 24.75 -18.65 15.98
CA ASP A 302 24.84 -18.93 14.53
C ASP A 302 25.91 -18.06 13.86
N ILE A 303 26.59 -18.64 12.88
CA ILE A 303 27.69 -17.99 12.16
C ILE A 303 27.23 -17.46 10.83
N PHE A 304 27.38 -16.16 10.61
CA PHE A 304 27.18 -15.50 9.35
C PHE A 304 28.52 -15.32 8.64
N THR A 305 28.70 -15.89 7.45
CA THR A 305 29.82 -15.55 6.58
C THR A 305 29.42 -14.32 5.78
N LEU A 306 30.08 -13.19 6.06
CA LEU A 306 29.83 -11.90 5.42
C LEU A 306 30.90 -11.61 4.36
N ASN A 307 30.48 -11.17 3.18
CA ASN A 307 31.38 -10.54 2.21
C ASN A 307 31.50 -9.04 2.56
N ILE A 308 32.70 -8.61 2.94
CA ILE A 308 33.01 -7.22 3.20
C ILE A 308 34.16 -6.81 2.29
N TYR A 309 33.89 -5.98 1.28
CA TYR A 309 34.86 -5.55 0.27
C TYR A 309 35.62 -6.71 -0.41
N GLY A 310 34.94 -7.81 -0.73
CA GLY A 310 35.52 -8.97 -1.39
C GLY A 310 36.19 -9.98 -0.46
N ARG A 311 36.18 -9.77 0.85
CA ARG A 311 36.69 -10.72 1.86
C ARG A 311 35.53 -11.40 2.58
N GLU A 312 35.57 -12.72 2.66
CA GLU A 312 34.66 -13.49 3.49
C GLU A 312 35.17 -13.46 4.93
N ILE A 313 34.29 -13.06 5.86
CA ILE A 313 34.57 -12.94 7.29
C ILE A 313 33.41 -13.60 8.04
N ASP A 314 33.75 -14.52 8.94
CA ASP A 314 32.76 -15.17 9.79
C ASP A 314 32.48 -14.32 11.03
N GLY A 315 31.20 -14.10 11.32
CA GLY A 315 30.75 -13.38 12.49
C GLY A 315 29.67 -14.16 13.24
N GLU A 316 29.78 -14.17 14.56
CA GLU A 316 28.84 -14.84 15.46
C GLU A 316 27.68 -13.92 15.83
N VAL A 317 26.44 -14.40 15.71
CA VAL A 317 25.24 -13.70 16.17
C VAL A 317 25.11 -13.86 17.68
N ILE A 318 25.34 -12.78 18.44
CA ILE A 318 25.39 -12.79 19.90
C ILE A 318 24.15 -12.24 20.58
N ASN A 319 23.35 -11.46 19.88
CA ASN A 319 22.08 -10.93 20.39
C ASN A 319 21.08 -10.57 19.30
N PHE A 320 19.82 -10.48 19.71
CA PHE A 320 18.73 -9.97 18.92
C PHE A 320 18.20 -8.68 19.57
N ARG A 321 18.02 -7.62 18.75
CA ARG A 321 17.50 -6.34 19.17
C ARG A 321 16.24 -5.97 18.39
N GLU A 322 15.35 -5.21 19.03
CA GLU A 322 14.21 -4.62 18.35
C GLU A 322 14.68 -3.42 17.53
N VAL A 323 14.31 -3.37 16.25
CA VAL A 323 14.66 -2.26 15.34
C VAL A 323 13.38 -1.66 14.79
N ASP A 324 13.13 -0.38 15.07
CA ASP A 324 12.02 0.37 14.49
C ASP A 324 12.51 1.22 13.31
N TYR A 325 12.12 0.84 12.09
CA TYR A 325 12.48 1.59 10.88
C TYR A 325 11.49 2.72 10.55
N ARG A 326 10.49 2.97 11.40
CA ARG A 326 9.41 3.95 11.14
C ARG A 326 9.75 5.35 11.62
N ASP A 327 10.69 5.49 12.51
CA ASP A 327 11.07 6.75 13.15
C ASP A 327 11.99 7.64 12.31
N LEU A 328 12.40 7.16 11.12
CA LEU A 328 13.34 7.82 10.22
C LEU A 328 14.72 8.09 10.84
N SER A 329 15.08 7.41 11.93
CA SER A 329 16.43 7.40 12.49
C SER A 329 17.36 6.51 11.67
N ILE A 330 18.68 6.60 11.96
CA ILE A 330 19.66 5.73 11.31
C ILE A 330 19.59 4.34 11.96
N ASN A 331 19.01 3.40 11.24
CA ASN A 331 18.85 2.02 11.68
C ASN A 331 19.50 1.02 10.73
N PHE A 332 20.09 -0.03 11.29
CA PHE A 332 20.75 -1.12 10.55
C PHE A 332 20.23 -2.47 11.03
N ALA A 333 20.02 -3.40 10.10
CA ALA A 333 19.64 -4.77 10.44
C ALA A 333 20.75 -5.50 11.21
N MET A 334 22.02 -5.19 10.89
CA MET A 334 23.18 -5.77 11.53
C MET A 334 24.05 -4.67 12.11
N LEU A 335 24.45 -4.83 13.38
CA LEU A 335 25.51 -4.05 14.00
C LEU A 335 26.66 -4.97 14.34
N PHE A 336 27.88 -4.43 14.29
CA PHE A 336 29.12 -5.13 14.57
C PHE A 336 29.76 -4.63 15.86
N ASN A 337 30.58 -5.44 16.48
CA ASN A 337 31.39 -5.00 17.62
C ASN A 337 32.48 -4.00 17.16
N PRO A 338 32.65 -2.88 17.85
CA PRO A 338 33.54 -1.81 17.43
C PRO A 338 35.03 -2.21 17.44
N GLN A 339 35.45 -3.16 18.31
CA GLN A 339 36.82 -3.62 18.39
C GLN A 339 37.29 -4.20 17.05
N PHE A 340 36.47 -4.99 16.41
CA PHE A 340 36.74 -5.58 15.11
C PHE A 340 36.50 -4.57 13.98
N ALA A 341 35.34 -3.91 13.99
CA ALA A 341 34.81 -3.15 12.87
C ALA A 341 35.55 -1.82 12.60
N LYS A 342 36.16 -1.19 13.62
CA LYS A 342 36.97 0.06 13.47
C LYS A 342 38.14 -0.06 12.47
N ASN A 343 38.63 -1.26 12.26
CA ASN A 343 39.73 -1.54 11.34
C ASN A 343 39.27 -1.76 9.89
N ILE A 344 38.00 -1.90 9.64
CA ILE A 344 37.42 -2.08 8.30
C ILE A 344 37.36 -0.71 7.59
N PRO A 345 37.72 -0.63 6.29
CA PRO A 345 37.47 0.58 5.50
C PRO A 345 35.96 0.93 5.56
N HIS A 346 35.66 2.19 5.79
CA HIS A 346 34.26 2.61 5.98
C HIS A 346 34.05 4.06 5.55
N GLU A 347 32.80 4.38 5.29
CA GLU A 347 32.28 5.73 5.10
C GLU A 347 31.42 6.11 6.30
N TYR A 348 30.99 7.36 6.36
CA TYR A 348 30.00 7.78 7.33
C TYR A 348 28.66 8.07 6.66
N LEU A 349 27.61 7.69 7.36
CA LEU A 349 26.25 8.13 7.15
C LEU A 349 25.92 9.15 8.24
N ALA A 350 25.34 10.27 7.85
CA ALA A 350 24.92 11.26 8.83
C ALA A 350 23.48 11.68 8.62
N THR A 351 22.86 12.14 9.70
CA THR A 351 21.62 12.91 9.67
C THR A 351 21.84 14.25 10.28
N ALA A 352 21.10 15.25 9.81
CA ALA A 352 21.04 16.53 10.46
C ALA A 352 19.59 17.04 10.56
N LYS A 353 19.30 17.66 11.71
CA LYS A 353 18.10 18.43 11.95
C LYS A 353 18.47 19.88 12.21
N PHE A 354 17.87 20.77 11.45
CA PHE A 354 18.17 22.18 11.50
C PHE A 354 17.13 22.92 12.34
N ASN A 355 17.59 23.83 13.21
CA ASN A 355 16.73 24.71 13.98
C ASN A 355 16.45 26.04 13.26
N SER A 356 17.12 26.27 12.14
CA SER A 356 16.96 27.47 11.32
C SER A 356 16.82 27.10 9.84
N ASN A 357 16.09 27.90 9.06
CA ASN A 357 15.99 27.73 7.60
C ASN A 357 17.23 28.26 6.87
N LYS A 358 18.42 28.24 7.50
CA LYS A 358 19.66 28.79 6.93
C LYS A 358 20.52 27.77 6.21
N PHE A 359 20.17 26.47 6.28
CA PHE A 359 20.95 25.46 5.58
C PHE A 359 20.80 25.62 4.06
N ASP A 360 21.94 25.81 3.40
CA ASP A 360 22.05 25.91 1.94
C ASP A 360 22.71 24.67 1.36
N GLU A 361 21.93 23.90 0.59
CA GLU A 361 22.41 22.69 -0.08
C GLU A 361 23.54 22.99 -1.05
N THR A 362 23.51 24.16 -1.73
CA THR A 362 24.52 24.56 -2.72
C THR A 362 25.86 24.85 -2.05
N GLU A 363 25.84 25.59 -0.95
CA GLU A 363 27.04 25.89 -0.14
C GLU A 363 27.65 24.60 0.41
N MET A 364 26.83 23.64 0.86
CA MET A 364 27.32 22.37 1.35
C MET A 364 27.97 21.53 0.24
N LEU A 365 27.42 21.54 -0.99
CA LEU A 365 28.02 20.87 -2.15
C LEU A 365 29.30 21.53 -2.64
N GLU A 366 29.46 22.85 -2.47
CA GLU A 366 30.73 23.53 -2.73
C GLU A 366 31.82 23.09 -1.73
N ILE A 367 31.43 22.90 -0.46
CA ILE A 367 32.31 22.38 0.58
C ILE A 367 32.69 20.93 0.30
N MET A 368 31.70 20.08 -0.04
CA MET A 368 31.83 18.63 -0.23
C MET A 368 31.11 18.16 -1.50
N PRO A 369 31.75 18.22 -2.68
CA PRO A 369 31.14 17.88 -3.96
C PRO A 369 30.74 16.39 -4.12
N SER A 370 31.39 15.50 -3.34
CA SER A 370 31.08 14.05 -3.35
C SER A 370 29.87 13.67 -2.47
N LEU A 371 29.34 14.60 -1.70
CA LEU A 371 28.29 14.35 -0.73
C LEU A 371 26.92 14.14 -1.41
N SER A 372 26.26 13.04 -1.09
CA SER A 372 24.87 12.83 -1.48
C SER A 372 23.94 13.25 -0.37
N MET A 373 23.01 14.18 -0.66
CA MET A 373 22.03 14.69 0.28
C MET A 373 20.63 14.21 -0.10
N ILE A 374 19.90 13.70 0.88
CA ILE A 374 18.50 13.25 0.72
C ILE A 374 17.65 14.06 1.68
N LYS A 375 16.84 14.98 1.12
CA LYS A 375 15.89 15.78 1.89
C LYS A 375 14.62 14.98 2.15
N ILE A 376 14.32 14.73 3.42
CA ILE A 376 13.19 13.90 3.83
C ILE A 376 11.86 14.53 3.40
N ALA A 377 11.71 15.84 3.55
CA ALA A 377 10.50 16.56 3.16
C ALA A 377 10.14 16.36 1.67
N ASP A 378 11.13 16.34 0.78
CA ASP A 378 10.91 16.13 -0.65
C ASP A 378 10.44 14.70 -0.95
N TYR A 379 11.01 13.72 -0.26
CA TYR A 379 10.58 12.32 -0.39
C TYR A 379 9.14 12.14 0.08
N LEU A 380 8.80 12.67 1.24
CA LEU A 380 7.45 12.60 1.81
C LEU A 380 6.43 13.34 0.95
N SER A 381 6.80 14.50 0.40
CA SER A 381 5.93 15.27 -0.50
C SER A 381 5.59 14.48 -1.77
N LYS A 382 6.55 13.77 -2.35
CA LYS A 382 6.34 12.90 -3.52
C LYS A 382 5.39 11.75 -3.20
N VAL A 383 5.58 11.05 -2.08
CA VAL A 383 4.69 9.97 -1.62
C VAL A 383 3.27 10.51 -1.43
N THR A 384 3.12 11.64 -0.72
CA THR A 384 1.82 12.26 -0.47
C THR A 384 1.13 12.69 -1.76
N ALA A 385 1.88 13.23 -2.74
CA ALA A 385 1.34 13.62 -4.04
C ALA A 385 0.79 12.41 -4.83
N VAL A 386 1.48 11.27 -4.81
CA VAL A 386 1.01 10.03 -5.45
C VAL A 386 -0.28 9.55 -4.80
N LEU A 387 -0.31 9.50 -3.47
CA LEU A 387 -1.49 9.08 -2.71
C LEU A 387 -2.70 9.99 -2.97
N ASN A 388 -2.51 11.31 -2.99
CA ASN A 388 -3.57 12.24 -3.30
C ASN A 388 -4.18 11.99 -4.70
N LYS A 389 -3.37 11.64 -5.69
CA LYS A 389 -3.87 11.28 -7.03
C LYS A 389 -4.72 10.01 -6.99
N VAL A 390 -4.31 9.00 -6.24
CA VAL A 390 -5.09 7.76 -6.04
C VAL A 390 -6.41 8.10 -5.35
N PHE A 391 -6.41 8.92 -4.30
CA PHE A 391 -7.64 9.35 -3.61
C PHE A 391 -8.59 10.11 -4.53
N ILE A 392 -8.10 11.03 -5.37
CA ILE A 392 -8.93 11.73 -6.36
C ILE A 392 -9.57 10.73 -7.34
N ALA A 393 -8.80 9.79 -7.89
CA ALA A 393 -9.32 8.80 -8.84
C ALA A 393 -10.44 7.95 -8.22
N VAL A 394 -10.24 7.44 -7.00
CA VAL A 394 -11.26 6.62 -6.33
C VAL A 394 -12.47 7.46 -5.90
N THR A 395 -12.27 8.72 -5.52
CA THR A 395 -13.37 9.65 -5.22
C THR A 395 -14.26 9.88 -6.46
N LEU A 396 -13.64 10.06 -7.63
CA LEU A 396 -14.38 10.21 -8.90
C LEU A 396 -15.19 8.94 -9.23
N ILE A 397 -14.60 7.76 -9.09
CA ILE A 397 -15.30 6.48 -9.30
C ILE A 397 -16.48 6.36 -8.35
N SER A 398 -16.30 6.71 -7.09
CA SER A 398 -17.36 6.66 -6.07
C SER A 398 -18.48 7.65 -6.37
N ALA A 399 -18.13 8.87 -6.80
CA ALA A 399 -19.12 9.88 -7.20
C ALA A 399 -19.95 9.41 -8.41
N ILE A 400 -19.31 8.82 -9.41
CA ILE A 400 -19.99 8.23 -10.58
C ILE A 400 -20.96 7.12 -10.11
N THR A 401 -20.55 6.25 -9.19
CA THR A 401 -21.38 5.18 -8.65
C THR A 401 -22.63 5.72 -7.95
N ILE A 402 -22.48 6.82 -7.18
CA ILE A 402 -23.63 7.48 -6.53
C ILE A 402 -24.54 8.11 -7.57
N VAL A 403 -24.01 8.81 -8.58
CA VAL A 403 -24.82 9.41 -9.65
C VAL A 403 -25.62 8.34 -10.42
N ILE A 404 -25.00 7.20 -10.72
CA ILE A 404 -25.70 6.07 -11.35
C ILE A 404 -26.80 5.53 -10.42
N GLY A 405 -26.51 5.36 -9.11
CA GLY A 405 -27.49 4.93 -8.12
C GLY A 405 -28.70 5.88 -8.01
N LEU A 406 -28.45 7.19 -8.00
CA LEU A 406 -29.50 8.22 -8.02
C LEU A 406 -30.29 8.24 -9.32
N SER A 407 -29.60 8.07 -10.47
CA SER A 407 -30.24 8.01 -11.79
C SER A 407 -31.21 6.84 -11.90
N LEU A 408 -30.91 5.69 -11.30
CA LEU A 408 -31.82 4.54 -11.23
C LEU A 408 -33.13 4.87 -10.51
N ILE A 409 -33.12 5.77 -9.51
CA ILE A 409 -34.32 6.24 -8.84
C ILE A 409 -35.17 7.06 -9.81
N HIS A 410 -34.58 7.97 -10.58
CA HIS A 410 -35.29 8.82 -11.54
C HIS A 410 -35.85 8.03 -12.74
N ILE A 411 -35.15 7.01 -13.22
CA ILE A 411 -35.61 6.16 -14.32
C ILE A 411 -36.81 5.30 -13.89
N SER A 412 -36.91 4.96 -12.62
CA SER A 412 -38.03 4.14 -12.09
C SER A 412 -39.31 4.93 -11.79
N GLU A 413 -39.23 6.26 -11.68
CA GLU A 413 -40.37 7.13 -11.34
C GLU A 413 -41.23 7.70 -12.49
N PRO A 414 -40.73 7.99 -13.72
CA PRO A 414 -41.43 8.85 -14.66
C PRO A 414 -42.70 8.25 -15.29
N THR A 415 -42.97 6.97 -15.13
CA THR A 415 -44.17 6.34 -15.73
C THR A 415 -45.44 6.46 -14.90
N ARG A 416 -45.45 7.15 -13.75
CA ARG A 416 -46.60 7.25 -12.86
C ARG A 416 -47.21 8.64 -12.67
N LEU A 417 -46.62 9.68 -13.23
CA LEU A 417 -47.13 11.04 -13.07
C LEU A 417 -48.06 11.50 -14.21
N THR A 418 -48.36 10.65 -15.19
CA THR A 418 -49.22 10.97 -16.32
C THR A 418 -50.57 10.25 -16.31
N MET A 419 -51.03 9.81 -15.14
CA MET A 419 -52.44 9.34 -14.99
C MET A 419 -53.11 10.05 -13.83
#